data_fc04da1bd7fdfd9375066cac94d12a6c
#
_entry.id   fc04da1bd7fdfd9375066cac94d12a6c
#
_cell.length_a   1.000
_cell.length_b   1.000
_cell.length_c   1.000
_cell.angle_alpha   90.00
_cell.angle_beta   90.00
_cell.angle_gamma   90.00
#
_symmetry.space_group_name_H-M   'P 1'
#
loop_
_entity.id
_entity.type
_entity.pdbx_description
1 polymer ?
#
loop_
_entity_poly.entity_id
_entity_poly.type
_entity_poly.pdbx_seq_one_letter_code
_entity_poly.pdbx_strand_id
1 'polypeptide(L)'
;MEVLVGILGAIAALASAFSIGQLIIDRRNRKEKKDEMMRMVKEHDKDIKDLKGSNDLIMRMAMGSLYDRAKHLGEQYIKRGWITMQEYSDWVKYLYQPYKDAKGDGTIDKIASEINELPING
;
A
#
# COMPACT_ATOMS: atom_id res chain seq x y z
N MET A 1 -43.49 -50.79 33.44
CA MET A 1 -42.95 -50.67 32.05
C MET A 1 -43.46 -49.44 31.31
N GLU A 2 -44.74 -49.14 31.38
CA GLU A 2 -45.31 -47.91 30.74
C GLU A 2 -44.76 -46.60 31.29
N VAL A 3 -44.53 -46.47 32.57
CA VAL A 3 -43.97 -45.29 33.21
C VAL A 3 -42.51 -45.04 32.74
N LEU A 4 -41.74 -46.10 32.56
CA LEU A 4 -40.35 -46.01 32.11
C LEU A 4 -40.25 -45.57 30.65
N VAL A 5 -41.15 -46.05 29.79
CA VAL A 5 -41.22 -45.61 28.37
C VAL A 5 -41.65 -44.18 28.26
N GLY A 6 -42.60 -43.70 29.07
CA GLY A 6 -43.00 -42.29 29.13
C GLY A 6 -41.88 -41.36 29.58
N ILE A 7 -41.08 -41.74 30.55
CA ILE A 7 -39.93 -40.98 31.05
C ILE A 7 -38.82 -40.90 29.96
N LEU A 8 -38.51 -41.99 29.31
CA LEU A 8 -37.55 -42.04 28.21
C LEU A 8 -37.99 -41.19 27.03
N GLY A 9 -39.27 -41.21 26.69
CA GLY A 9 -39.83 -40.36 25.62
C GLY A 9 -39.74 -38.88 25.95
N ALA A 10 -40.03 -38.49 27.20
CA ALA A 10 -39.90 -37.11 27.62
C ALA A 10 -38.45 -36.61 27.63
N ILE A 11 -37.49 -37.42 28.05
CA ILE A 11 -36.07 -37.11 28.00
C ILE A 11 -35.58 -36.93 26.57
N ALA A 12 -36.01 -37.83 25.66
CA ALA A 12 -35.65 -37.72 24.21
C ALA A 12 -36.23 -36.46 23.58
N ALA A 13 -37.46 -36.07 23.92
CA ALA A 13 -38.08 -34.83 23.42
C ALA A 13 -37.33 -33.56 23.93
N LEU A 14 -36.93 -33.55 25.19
CA LEU A 14 -36.16 -32.47 25.77
C LEU A 14 -34.76 -32.35 25.14
N ALA A 15 -34.09 -33.48 24.92
CA ALA A 15 -32.78 -33.49 24.24
C ALA A 15 -32.88 -32.98 22.78
N SER A 16 -33.94 -33.35 22.08
CA SER A 16 -34.22 -32.88 20.72
C SER A 16 -34.45 -31.36 20.67
N ALA A 17 -35.28 -30.83 21.61
CA ALA A 17 -35.55 -29.41 21.73
C ALA A 17 -34.26 -28.62 22.06
N PHE A 18 -33.42 -29.14 22.92
CA PHE A 18 -32.13 -28.55 23.28
C PHE A 18 -31.19 -28.51 22.07
N SER A 19 -31.11 -29.58 21.27
CA SER A 19 -30.30 -29.61 20.06
C SER A 19 -30.74 -28.60 18.99
N ILE A 20 -32.07 -28.44 18.83
CA ILE A 20 -32.62 -27.42 17.92
C ILE A 20 -32.28 -26.01 18.43
N GLY A 21 -32.39 -25.76 19.75
CA GLY A 21 -32.00 -24.51 20.35
C GLY A 21 -30.53 -24.16 20.13
N GLN A 22 -29.65 -25.14 20.27
CA GLN A 22 -28.20 -24.96 20.00
C GLN A 22 -27.93 -24.66 18.53
N LEU A 23 -28.61 -25.32 17.60
CA LEU A 23 -28.48 -25.05 16.16
C LEU A 23 -28.89 -23.63 15.81
N ILE A 24 -29.94 -23.10 16.41
CA ILE A 24 -30.41 -21.73 16.20
C ILE A 24 -29.37 -20.72 16.74
N ILE A 25 -28.85 -20.95 17.93
CA ILE A 25 -27.81 -20.13 18.55
C ILE A 25 -26.54 -20.13 17.69
N ASP A 26 -26.09 -21.28 17.22
CA ASP A 26 -24.92 -21.43 16.39
C ASP A 26 -25.05 -20.70 15.04
N ARG A 27 -26.22 -20.77 14.43
CA ARG A 27 -26.52 -20.02 13.19
C ARG A 27 -26.49 -18.52 13.42
N ARG A 28 -27.04 -18.05 14.52
CA ARG A 28 -27.05 -16.66 14.90
C ARG A 28 -25.63 -16.14 15.16
N ASN A 29 -24.85 -16.89 15.92
CA ASN A 29 -23.45 -16.56 16.19
C ASN A 29 -22.59 -16.52 14.93
N ARG A 30 -22.80 -17.45 14.00
CA ARG A 30 -22.10 -17.44 12.71
C ARG A 30 -22.48 -16.23 11.87
N LYS A 31 -23.74 -15.85 11.87
CA LYS A 31 -24.21 -14.65 11.14
C LYS A 31 -23.61 -13.38 11.74
N GLU A 32 -23.60 -13.25 13.05
CA GLU A 32 -22.99 -12.11 13.73
C GLU A 32 -21.49 -12.00 13.44
N LYS A 33 -20.77 -13.11 13.51
CA LYS A 33 -19.33 -13.17 13.15
C LYS A 33 -19.09 -12.79 11.69
N LYS A 34 -19.94 -13.27 10.79
CA LYS A 34 -19.85 -12.95 9.36
C LYS A 34 -20.10 -11.48 9.11
N ASP A 35 -21.10 -10.88 9.75
CA ASP A 35 -21.42 -9.45 9.65
C ASP A 35 -20.27 -8.60 10.20
N GLU A 36 -19.67 -8.99 11.31
CA GLU A 36 -18.52 -8.32 11.90
C GLU A 36 -17.30 -8.39 10.96
N MET A 37 -17.00 -9.56 10.40
CA MET A 37 -15.93 -9.71 9.42
C MET A 37 -16.15 -8.84 8.19
N MET A 38 -17.38 -8.77 7.66
CA MET A 38 -17.70 -7.93 6.52
C MET A 38 -17.50 -6.44 6.84
N ARG A 39 -17.84 -6.01 8.04
CA ARG A 39 -17.59 -4.64 8.49
C ARG A 39 -16.10 -4.35 8.55
N MET A 40 -15.30 -5.25 9.14
CA MET A 40 -13.84 -5.12 9.23
C MET A 40 -13.20 -5.07 7.84
N VAL A 41 -13.65 -5.91 6.91
CA VAL A 41 -13.16 -5.90 5.52
C VAL A 41 -13.44 -4.55 4.85
N LYS A 42 -14.63 -3.99 5.04
CA LYS A 42 -14.98 -2.66 4.49
C LYS A 42 -14.13 -1.54 5.09
N GLU A 43 -13.88 -1.58 6.40
CA GLU A 43 -13.00 -0.61 7.07
C GLU A 43 -11.57 -0.72 6.55
N HIS A 44 -11.03 -1.94 6.39
CA HIS A 44 -9.71 -2.16 5.84
C HIS A 44 -9.60 -1.70 4.39
N ASP A 45 -10.60 -1.93 3.56
CA ASP A 45 -10.63 -1.43 2.17
C ASP A 45 -10.58 0.09 2.12
N LYS A 46 -11.31 0.75 3.01
CA LYS A 46 -11.28 2.20 3.13
C LYS A 46 -9.88 2.69 3.55
N ASP A 47 -9.29 2.06 4.56
CA ASP A 47 -7.95 2.40 5.05
C ASP A 47 -6.89 2.20 3.96
N ILE A 48 -6.99 1.13 3.20
CA ILE A 48 -6.09 0.86 2.06
C ILE A 48 -6.23 1.95 0.99
N LYS A 49 -7.44 2.37 0.66
CA LYS A 49 -7.68 3.45 -0.30
C LYS A 49 -7.11 4.78 0.19
N ASP A 50 -7.30 5.10 1.47
CA ASP A 50 -6.77 6.31 2.09
C ASP A 50 -5.24 6.31 2.10
N LEU A 51 -4.62 5.19 2.45
CA LEU A 51 -3.16 5.00 2.40
C LEU A 51 -2.62 5.12 0.98
N LYS A 52 -3.30 4.54 0.01
CA LYS A 52 -2.92 4.63 -1.40
C LYS A 52 -2.98 6.08 -1.90
N GLY A 53 -4.03 6.81 -1.54
CA GLY A 53 -4.14 8.23 -1.87
C GLY A 53 -3.04 9.07 -1.23
N SER A 54 -2.69 8.80 0.03
CA SER A 54 -1.58 9.47 0.73
C SER A 54 -0.24 9.13 0.11
N ASN A 55 0.00 7.87 -0.27
CA ASN A 55 1.21 7.45 -0.97
C ASN A 55 1.34 8.13 -2.33
N ASP A 56 0.27 8.23 -3.10
CA ASP A 56 0.27 8.90 -4.40
C ASP A 56 0.61 10.39 -4.25
N LEU A 57 0.11 11.04 -3.21
CA LEU A 57 0.44 12.43 -2.90
C LEU A 57 1.91 12.60 -2.52
N ILE A 58 2.42 11.75 -1.62
CA ILE A 58 3.83 11.75 -1.20
C ILE A 58 4.74 11.52 -2.41
N MET A 59 4.40 10.56 -3.27
CA MET A 59 5.16 10.28 -4.49
C MET A 59 5.20 11.49 -5.43
N ARG A 60 4.07 12.17 -5.62
CA ARG A 60 4.05 13.38 -6.46
C ARG A 60 4.89 14.50 -5.87
N MET A 61 4.83 14.69 -4.55
CA MET A 61 5.66 15.68 -3.86
C MET A 61 7.15 15.34 -3.97
N ALA A 62 7.52 14.07 -3.76
CA ALA A 62 8.90 13.60 -3.89
C ALA A 62 9.40 13.75 -5.33
N MET A 63 8.57 13.39 -6.33
CA MET A 63 8.90 13.54 -7.75
C MET A 63 9.12 15.01 -8.13
N GLY A 64 8.23 15.91 -7.66
CA GLY A 64 8.38 17.34 -7.88
C GLY A 64 9.67 17.89 -7.27
N SER A 65 10.02 17.47 -6.08
CA SER A 65 11.25 17.85 -5.40
C SER A 65 12.50 17.33 -6.13
N LEU A 66 12.50 16.07 -6.53
CA LEU A 66 13.59 15.48 -7.31
C LEU A 66 13.76 16.17 -8.66
N TYR A 67 12.66 16.44 -9.34
CA TYR A 67 12.66 17.14 -10.61
C TYR A 67 13.29 18.53 -10.48
N ASP A 68 12.80 19.33 -9.54
CA ASP A 68 13.30 20.69 -9.32
C ASP A 68 14.79 20.70 -9.00
N ARG A 69 15.22 19.81 -8.12
CA ARG A 69 16.61 19.74 -7.69
C ARG A 69 17.53 19.24 -8.81
N ALA A 70 17.12 18.18 -9.50
CA ALA A 70 17.89 17.64 -10.63
C ALA A 70 18.02 18.66 -11.75
N LYS A 71 16.94 19.34 -12.09
CA LYS A 71 16.90 20.39 -13.09
C LYS A 71 17.79 21.57 -12.69
N HIS A 72 17.61 22.08 -11.50
CA HIS A 72 18.33 23.25 -11.00
C HIS A 72 19.84 23.02 -10.93
N LEU A 73 20.26 21.93 -10.29
CA LEU A 73 21.67 21.58 -10.22
C LEU A 73 22.28 21.23 -11.57
N GLY A 74 21.54 20.47 -12.38
CA GLY A 74 21.97 20.12 -13.74
C GLY A 74 22.20 21.34 -14.61
N GLU A 75 21.28 22.29 -14.61
CA GLU A 75 21.41 23.55 -15.33
C GLU A 75 22.57 24.40 -14.83
N GLN A 76 22.84 24.40 -13.52
CA GLN A 76 24.01 25.07 -12.95
C GLN A 76 25.32 24.49 -13.48
N TYR A 77 25.43 23.18 -13.52
CA TYR A 77 26.62 22.51 -14.04
C TYR A 77 26.82 22.81 -15.55
N ILE A 78 25.74 22.72 -16.32
CA ILE A 78 25.76 23.02 -17.74
C ILE A 78 26.18 24.48 -18.00
N LYS A 79 25.62 25.40 -17.24
CA LYS A 79 25.96 26.83 -17.34
C LYS A 79 27.43 27.10 -16.95
N ARG A 80 27.93 26.40 -15.95
CA ARG A 80 29.34 26.48 -15.55
C ARG A 80 30.28 25.93 -16.61
N GLY A 81 29.82 24.91 -17.36
CA GLY A 81 30.57 24.34 -18.47
C GLY A 81 31.50 23.17 -18.09
N TRP A 82 31.51 22.75 -16.86
CA TRP A 82 32.29 21.63 -16.37
C TRP A 82 31.64 21.03 -15.11
N ILE A 83 32.06 19.81 -14.75
CA ILE A 83 31.54 19.09 -13.59
C ILE A 83 32.68 18.29 -12.95
N THR A 84 32.65 18.13 -11.64
CA THR A 84 33.58 17.19 -10.96
C THR A 84 33.03 15.80 -11.02
N MET A 85 33.90 14.78 -10.88
CA MET A 85 33.49 13.39 -10.82
C MET A 85 32.53 13.15 -9.65
N GLN A 86 32.78 13.75 -8.51
CA GLN A 86 31.90 13.62 -7.32
C GLN A 86 30.51 14.22 -7.57
N GLU A 87 30.47 15.42 -8.17
CA GLU A 87 29.21 16.07 -8.51
C GLU A 87 28.40 15.23 -9.52
N TYR A 88 29.07 14.70 -10.53
CA TYR A 88 28.45 13.82 -11.52
C TYR A 88 27.87 12.55 -10.86
N SER A 89 28.67 11.88 -10.06
CA SER A 89 28.26 10.67 -9.34
C SER A 89 27.08 10.93 -8.43
N ASP A 90 27.10 12.00 -7.65
CA ASP A 90 26.03 12.38 -6.73
C ASP A 90 24.75 12.75 -7.47
N TRP A 91 24.89 13.53 -8.55
CA TRP A 91 23.74 13.93 -9.36
C TRP A 91 23.03 12.71 -9.97
N VAL A 92 23.79 11.76 -10.53
CA VAL A 92 23.22 10.53 -11.11
C VAL A 92 22.61 9.66 -10.02
N LYS A 93 23.34 9.40 -8.95
CA LYS A 93 22.94 8.45 -7.91
C LYS A 93 21.76 8.94 -7.07
N TYR A 94 21.74 10.23 -6.71
CA TYR A 94 20.76 10.74 -5.75
C TYR A 94 19.62 11.52 -6.39
N LEU A 95 19.74 11.96 -7.63
CA LEU A 95 18.73 12.76 -8.31
C LEU A 95 18.18 12.08 -9.56
N TYR A 96 19.05 11.76 -10.50
CA TYR A 96 18.64 11.22 -11.79
C TYR A 96 18.08 9.80 -11.71
N GLN A 97 18.82 8.88 -11.10
CA GLN A 97 18.41 7.49 -11.00
C GLN A 97 17.13 7.30 -10.16
N PRO A 98 17.00 7.92 -8.99
CA PRO A 98 15.73 7.86 -8.25
C PRO A 98 14.53 8.41 -9.03
N TYR A 99 14.75 9.49 -9.77
CA TYR A 99 13.70 10.06 -10.63
C TYR A 99 13.28 9.09 -11.74
N LYS A 100 14.23 8.43 -12.38
CA LYS A 100 13.97 7.40 -13.41
C LYS A 100 13.27 6.18 -12.81
N ASP A 101 13.74 5.69 -11.67
CA ASP A 101 13.16 4.53 -10.99
C ASP A 101 11.71 4.79 -10.56
N ALA A 102 11.39 6.01 -10.21
CA ALA A 102 10.03 6.44 -9.88
C ALA A 102 9.18 6.77 -11.14
N LYS A 103 9.65 6.41 -12.32
CA LYS A 103 8.98 6.63 -13.62
C LYS A 103 8.76 8.10 -13.97
N GLY A 104 9.75 8.93 -13.69
CA GLY A 104 9.74 10.32 -14.12
C GLY A 104 9.74 10.45 -15.64
N ASP A 105 9.30 11.61 -16.14
CA ASP A 105 9.26 11.87 -17.58
C ASP A 105 10.66 12.09 -18.17
N GLY A 106 10.76 12.24 -19.50
CA GLY A 106 12.02 12.38 -20.21
C GLY A 106 12.69 13.75 -20.12
N THR A 107 12.13 14.70 -19.38
CA THR A 107 12.68 16.08 -19.30
C THR A 107 14.09 16.09 -18.71
N ILE A 108 14.32 15.30 -17.66
CA ILE A 108 15.62 15.19 -17.00
C ILE A 108 16.63 14.42 -17.86
N ASP A 109 16.18 13.53 -18.75
CA ASP A 109 17.06 12.79 -19.67
C ASP A 109 17.85 13.74 -20.59
N LYS A 110 17.25 14.82 -21.02
CA LYS A 110 17.93 15.84 -21.81
C LYS A 110 19.04 16.51 -21.01
N ILE A 111 18.77 16.87 -19.78
CA ILE A 111 19.76 17.43 -18.86
C ILE A 111 20.89 16.43 -18.61
N ALA A 112 20.56 15.17 -18.39
CA ALA A 112 21.54 14.09 -18.20
C ALA A 112 22.47 13.96 -19.42
N SER A 113 21.92 14.02 -20.63
CA SER A 113 22.72 13.99 -21.87
C SER A 113 23.69 15.16 -21.97
N GLU A 114 23.25 16.36 -21.62
CA GLU A 114 24.08 17.55 -21.62
C GLU A 114 25.18 17.48 -20.54
N ILE A 115 24.86 16.96 -19.35
CA ILE A 115 25.83 16.74 -18.28
C ILE A 115 26.89 15.74 -18.68
N ASN A 116 26.51 14.66 -19.38
CA ASN A 116 27.45 13.63 -19.86
C ASN A 116 28.49 14.18 -20.85
N GLU A 117 28.19 15.28 -21.52
CA GLU A 117 29.10 15.93 -22.46
C GLU A 117 30.03 16.93 -21.79
N LEU A 118 29.80 17.27 -20.52
CA LEU A 118 30.62 18.23 -19.80
C LEU A 118 32.02 17.68 -19.51
N PRO A 119 33.08 18.53 -19.64
CA PRO A 119 34.42 18.15 -19.18
C PRO A 119 34.43 17.87 -17.69
N ILE A 120 35.09 16.78 -17.30
CA ILE A 120 35.31 16.44 -15.90
C ILE A 120 36.55 17.16 -15.40
N ASN A 121 36.36 17.99 -14.37
CA ASN A 121 37.42 18.79 -13.79
C ASN A 121 37.62 18.38 -12.32
N GLY A 122 38.66 17.66 -12.07
CA GLY A 122 38.99 17.16 -10.74
C GLY A 122 38.77 15.66 -10.60
#